data_94dbf51e8fe61bc82fa1f3aa003378b8
#
_entry.id   94dbf51e8fe61bc82fa1f3aa003378b8
#
_cell.length_a   1.000
_cell.length_b   1.000
_cell.length_c   1.000
_cell.angle_alpha   90.00
_cell.angle_beta   90.00
_cell.angle_gamma   90.00
#
_symmetry.space_group_name_H-M   'P 1'
#
loop_
_entity.id
_entity.type
_entity.pdbx_description
1 polymer ?
#
loop_
_entity_poly.entity_id
_entity_poly.type
_entity_poly.pdbx_seq_one_letter_code
_entity_poly.pdbx_strand_id
1 'polypeptide(L)'
;RNPFARLVSTYKFLVPRLPPPNGGGSKVHLNPSKYRWHPGFNNTVSFEQFIHIACTDKQYFRDQHIHRQVDLLHIPAISYEFIGKIENLTHDLSFVLRKLNAPSWVVERAAIVDNKTRADDRLSDWFTTELAEKVRIHYAEDFRTFDYPYSLPD
;
A
#
# COMPACT_ATOMS: atom_id res chain seq x y z
N ARG A 1 -6.15 2.43 2.28
CA ARG A 1 -5.87 1.22 3.04
C ARG A 1 -5.04 1.54 4.27
N ASN A 2 -5.24 0.77 5.37
CA ASN A 2 -4.39 0.89 6.56
C ASN A 2 -2.90 0.84 6.18
N PRO A 3 -2.06 1.79 6.64
CA PRO A 3 -0.65 1.87 6.24
C PRO A 3 0.16 0.61 6.52
N PHE A 4 -0.08 -0.08 7.65
CA PHE A 4 0.59 -1.35 7.97
C PHE A 4 0.25 -2.43 6.96
N ALA A 5 -1.03 -2.68 6.73
CA ALA A 5 -1.50 -3.69 5.79
C ALA A 5 -1.09 -3.37 4.34
N ARG A 6 -1.03 -2.08 4.00
CA ARG A 6 -0.56 -1.62 2.69
C ARG A 6 0.91 -1.98 2.46
N LEU A 7 1.78 -1.76 3.44
CA LEU A 7 3.20 -2.08 3.35
C LEU A 7 3.46 -3.59 3.25
N VAL A 8 2.75 -4.42 4.03
CA VAL A 8 2.84 -5.88 3.89
C VAL A 8 2.38 -6.33 2.52
N SER A 9 1.27 -5.79 2.02
CA SER A 9 0.78 -6.07 0.66
C SER A 9 1.79 -5.68 -0.41
N THR A 10 2.39 -4.50 -0.28
CA THR A 10 3.41 -4.00 -1.21
C THR A 10 4.66 -4.88 -1.19
N TYR A 11 5.13 -5.27 -0.01
CA TYR A 11 6.26 -6.17 0.13
C TYR A 11 6.00 -7.52 -0.57
N LYS A 12 4.87 -8.17 -0.27
CA LYS A 12 4.48 -9.44 -0.90
C LYS A 12 4.33 -9.34 -2.42
N PHE A 13 3.90 -8.20 -2.92
CA PHE A 13 3.73 -7.97 -4.35
C PHE A 13 5.04 -7.63 -5.04
N LEU A 14 5.81 -6.71 -4.48
CA LEU A 14 6.95 -6.06 -5.13
C LEU A 14 8.23 -6.87 -5.03
N VAL A 15 8.62 -7.27 -3.82
CA VAL A 15 9.93 -7.88 -3.57
C VAL A 15 10.18 -9.15 -4.38
N PRO A 16 9.25 -10.11 -4.51
CA PRO A 16 9.47 -11.29 -5.34
C PRO A 16 9.65 -11.01 -6.84
N ARG A 17 9.30 -9.80 -7.28
CA ARG A 17 9.39 -9.37 -8.68
C ARG A 17 10.67 -8.59 -8.98
N LEU A 18 11.43 -8.25 -7.95
CA LEU A 18 12.70 -7.56 -8.11
C LEU A 18 13.77 -8.47 -8.76
N PRO A 19 14.78 -7.87 -9.43
CA PRO A 19 15.91 -8.63 -9.92
C PRO A 19 16.71 -9.23 -8.75
N PRO A 20 17.38 -10.36 -8.96
CA PRO A 20 18.30 -10.90 -7.98
C PRO A 20 19.54 -9.99 -7.80
N PRO A 21 20.27 -10.09 -6.67
CA PRO A 21 21.41 -9.23 -6.36
C PRO A 21 22.49 -9.19 -7.45
N ASN A 22 22.63 -10.27 -8.22
CA ASN A 22 23.67 -10.43 -9.25
C ASN A 22 23.21 -10.03 -10.67
N GLY A 23 22.12 -9.28 -10.80
CA GLY A 23 21.69 -8.71 -12.08
C GLY A 23 21.14 -9.70 -13.11
N GLY A 24 20.77 -10.90 -12.71
CA GLY A 24 20.06 -11.86 -13.57
C GLY A 24 18.67 -11.34 -13.94
N GLY A 25 18.24 -11.53 -15.19
CA GLY A 25 17.02 -10.95 -15.72
C GLY A 25 15.77 -11.17 -14.86
N SER A 26 15.10 -10.11 -14.53
CA SER A 26 13.78 -10.15 -13.91
C SER A 26 12.78 -10.82 -14.86
N LYS A 27 11.98 -11.77 -14.36
CA LYS A 27 10.87 -12.40 -15.11
C LYS A 27 9.73 -11.42 -15.44
N VAL A 28 9.79 -10.21 -14.91
CA VAL A 28 8.83 -9.14 -15.17
C VAL A 28 9.58 -8.01 -15.86
N HIS A 29 9.09 -7.57 -17.01
CA HIS A 29 9.55 -6.37 -17.71
C HIS A 29 9.17 -5.11 -16.90
N LEU A 30 9.76 -4.99 -15.72
CA LEU A 30 9.77 -3.71 -15.00
C LEU A 30 10.74 -2.82 -15.77
N ASN A 31 10.24 -1.73 -16.35
CA ASN A 31 11.07 -0.78 -17.06
C ASN A 31 12.14 -0.23 -16.09
N PRO A 32 13.43 -0.61 -16.23
CA PRO A 32 14.48 -0.24 -15.27
C PRO A 32 14.65 1.28 -15.14
N SER A 33 14.25 2.05 -16.16
CA SER A 33 14.36 3.50 -16.14
C SER A 33 13.29 4.19 -15.27
N LYS A 34 12.19 3.51 -14.95
CA LYS A 34 11.17 3.98 -14.01
C LYS A 34 11.51 3.71 -12.55
N TYR A 35 12.36 2.75 -12.31
CA TYR A 35 12.73 2.28 -10.98
C TYR A 35 14.23 2.49 -10.80
N ARG A 36 14.66 3.70 -10.48
CA ARG A 36 15.99 3.93 -9.91
C ARG A 36 15.97 3.39 -8.49
N TRP A 37 16.22 2.10 -8.40
CA TRP A 37 16.22 1.36 -7.15
C TRP A 37 17.37 1.82 -6.25
N HIS A 38 17.09 1.85 -4.96
CA HIS A 38 18.15 1.85 -3.97
C HIS A 38 19.11 0.68 -4.29
N PRO A 39 20.45 0.88 -4.30
CA PRO A 39 21.42 -0.15 -4.71
C PRO A 39 21.30 -1.49 -3.97
N GLY A 40 20.67 -1.51 -2.78
CA GLY A 40 20.40 -2.72 -2.01
C GLY A 40 19.01 -3.34 -2.21
N PHE A 41 18.16 -2.78 -3.08
CA PHE A 41 16.79 -3.24 -3.22
C PHE A 41 16.66 -4.31 -4.30
N ASN A 42 16.58 -5.55 -3.88
CA ASN A 42 16.51 -6.73 -4.73
C ASN A 42 15.55 -7.78 -4.13
N ASN A 43 15.37 -8.91 -4.77
CA ASN A 43 14.42 -9.93 -4.35
C ASN A 43 14.80 -10.71 -3.07
N THR A 44 15.93 -10.38 -2.45
CA THR A 44 16.36 -10.95 -1.16
C THR A 44 16.18 -9.98 0.02
N VAL A 45 15.65 -8.79 -0.24
CA VAL A 45 15.38 -7.78 0.80
C VAL A 45 14.42 -8.34 1.84
N SER A 46 14.79 -8.31 3.11
CA SER A 46 13.91 -8.68 4.21
C SER A 46 12.80 -7.63 4.39
N PHE A 47 11.71 -8.01 5.09
CA PHE A 47 10.64 -7.05 5.39
C PHE A 47 11.15 -5.86 6.21
N GLU A 48 12.02 -6.11 7.17
CA GLU A 48 12.66 -5.06 7.96
C GLU A 48 13.45 -4.07 7.09
N GLN A 49 14.30 -4.58 6.21
CA GLN A 49 15.05 -3.74 5.26
C GLN A 49 14.10 -2.94 4.35
N PHE A 50 13.03 -3.59 3.87
CA PHE A 50 12.00 -2.92 3.08
C PHE A 50 11.36 -1.75 3.84
N ILE A 51 10.97 -1.93 5.11
CA ILE A 51 10.40 -0.86 5.94
C ILE A 51 11.41 0.27 6.16
N HIS A 52 12.68 -0.07 6.44
CA HIS A 52 13.72 0.95 6.57
C HIS A 52 13.83 1.82 5.31
N ILE A 53 13.87 1.20 4.14
CA ILE A 53 13.94 1.89 2.87
C ILE A 53 12.67 2.72 2.64
N ALA A 54 11.48 2.12 2.81
CA ALA A 54 10.20 2.78 2.57
C ALA A 54 9.96 4.01 3.46
N CYS A 55 10.48 3.99 4.72
CA CYS A 55 10.27 5.06 5.69
C CYS A 55 11.42 6.08 5.78
N THR A 56 12.57 5.82 5.14
CA THR A 56 13.75 6.68 5.36
C THR A 56 14.15 7.46 4.11
N ASP A 57 13.94 6.93 2.93
CA ASP A 57 14.56 7.45 1.72
C ASP A 57 13.57 8.09 0.75
N LYS A 58 13.37 9.40 0.89
CA LYS A 58 12.52 10.19 -0.01
C LYS A 58 13.09 10.35 -1.43
N GLN A 59 14.42 10.20 -1.61
CA GLN A 59 15.06 10.50 -2.90
C GLN A 59 15.03 9.33 -3.89
N TYR A 60 15.05 8.10 -3.40
CA TYR A 60 15.23 6.92 -4.23
C TYR A 60 13.93 6.19 -4.59
N PHE A 61 12.86 6.43 -3.85
CA PHE A 61 11.61 5.72 -4.03
C PHE A 61 10.59 6.56 -4.80
N ARG A 62 10.39 6.21 -6.06
CA ARG A 62 9.29 6.74 -6.88
C ARG A 62 8.14 5.74 -7.05
N ASP A 63 8.13 4.67 -6.27
CA ASP A 63 7.08 3.68 -6.38
C ASP A 63 5.83 4.12 -5.62
N GLN A 64 4.74 4.28 -6.35
CA GLN A 64 3.45 4.73 -5.80
C GLN A 64 2.93 3.83 -4.68
N HIS A 65 3.32 2.55 -4.66
CA HIS A 65 2.86 1.62 -3.63
C HIS A 65 3.34 1.95 -2.22
N ILE A 66 4.42 2.73 -2.08
CA ILE A 66 4.97 3.12 -0.79
C ILE A 66 4.83 4.62 -0.48
N HIS A 67 4.42 5.45 -1.43
CA HIS A 67 4.14 6.86 -1.15
C HIS A 67 3.01 6.99 -0.13
N ARG A 68 3.01 8.06 0.66
CA ARG A 68 1.87 8.39 1.53
C ARG A 68 0.63 8.57 0.66
N GLN A 69 -0.50 8.05 1.12
CA GLN A 69 -1.75 8.11 0.37
C GLN A 69 -2.28 9.55 0.26
N VAL A 70 -2.03 10.37 1.28
CA VAL A 70 -2.35 11.81 1.24
C VAL A 70 -1.62 12.52 0.09
N ASP A 71 -0.36 12.18 -0.17
CA ASP A 71 0.40 12.76 -1.28
C ASP A 71 -0.14 12.29 -2.65
N LEU A 72 -0.47 11.00 -2.78
CA LEU A 72 -1.04 10.43 -3.99
C LEU A 72 -2.41 11.00 -4.34
N LEU A 73 -3.19 11.34 -3.32
CA LEU A 73 -4.50 11.97 -3.46
C LEU A 73 -4.43 13.49 -3.52
N HIS A 74 -3.23 14.07 -3.43
CA HIS A 74 -3.02 15.51 -3.41
C HIS A 74 -3.86 16.25 -2.36
N ILE A 75 -3.98 15.67 -1.17
CA ILE A 75 -4.67 16.30 -0.04
C ILE A 75 -3.69 17.30 0.64
N PRO A 76 -4.09 18.53 0.97
CA PRO A 76 -5.46 19.08 0.91
C PRO A 76 -5.82 19.86 -0.38
N ALA A 77 -4.97 19.82 -1.40
CA ALA A 77 -5.19 20.60 -2.63
C ALA A 77 -6.47 20.16 -3.38
N ILE A 78 -6.82 18.88 -3.27
CA ILE A 78 -8.07 18.33 -3.84
C ILE A 78 -9.02 17.99 -2.70
N SER A 79 -10.24 18.53 -2.77
CA SER A 79 -11.34 18.15 -1.87
C SER A 79 -12.14 17.00 -2.48
N TYR A 80 -12.25 15.90 -1.75
CA TYR A 80 -13.03 14.74 -2.16
C TYR A 80 -14.36 14.71 -1.42
N GLU A 81 -15.45 14.48 -2.13
CA GLU A 81 -16.77 14.28 -1.52
C GLU A 81 -16.83 12.96 -0.73
N PHE A 82 -16.07 11.96 -1.17
CA PHE A 82 -15.99 10.66 -0.53
C PHE A 82 -14.64 9.98 -0.80
N ILE A 83 -14.06 9.38 0.23
CA ILE A 83 -12.86 8.54 0.12
C ILE A 83 -13.19 7.20 0.76
N GLY A 84 -13.35 6.16 -0.06
CA GLY A 84 -13.60 4.80 0.39
C GLY A 84 -12.35 4.12 0.96
N LYS A 85 -12.54 3.18 1.87
CA LYS A 85 -11.48 2.34 2.44
C LYS A 85 -11.52 0.95 1.78
N ILE A 86 -10.36 0.39 1.45
CA ILE A 86 -10.28 -0.95 0.86
C ILE A 86 -10.82 -2.02 1.81
N GLU A 87 -10.73 -1.78 3.10
CA GLU A 87 -11.26 -2.65 4.16
C GLU A 87 -12.79 -2.75 4.09
N ASN A 88 -13.45 -1.71 3.59
CA ASN A 88 -14.89 -1.62 3.41
C ASN A 88 -15.29 -1.60 1.93
N LEU A 89 -14.44 -2.10 1.04
CA LEU A 89 -14.56 -1.90 -0.42
C LEU A 89 -15.97 -2.19 -0.96
N THR A 90 -16.55 -3.32 -0.59
CA THR A 90 -17.88 -3.72 -1.08
C THR A 90 -18.97 -2.72 -0.68
N HIS A 91 -18.94 -2.27 0.58
CA HIS A 91 -19.89 -1.29 1.10
C HIS A 91 -19.68 0.08 0.43
N ASP A 92 -18.45 0.58 0.46
CA ASP A 92 -18.10 1.91 0.00
C ASP A 92 -18.30 2.06 -1.52
N LEU A 93 -17.90 1.04 -2.30
CA LEU A 93 -18.13 1.03 -3.73
C LEU A 93 -19.62 0.96 -4.06
N SER A 94 -20.38 0.11 -3.37
CA SER A 94 -21.82 0.03 -3.55
C SER A 94 -22.54 1.36 -3.22
N PHE A 95 -22.08 2.06 -2.17
CA PHE A 95 -22.59 3.39 -1.82
C PHE A 95 -22.36 4.38 -2.97
N VAL A 96 -21.14 4.48 -3.49
CA VAL A 96 -20.82 5.38 -4.61
C VAL A 96 -21.60 5.04 -5.87
N LEU A 97 -21.68 3.76 -6.23
CA LEU A 97 -22.43 3.32 -7.43
C LEU A 97 -23.91 3.67 -7.34
N ARG A 98 -24.54 3.48 -6.17
CA ARG A 98 -25.94 3.89 -5.96
C ARG A 98 -26.11 5.40 -6.07
N LYS A 99 -25.19 6.18 -5.50
CA LYS A 99 -25.21 7.65 -5.58
C LYS A 99 -25.10 8.16 -7.02
N LEU A 100 -24.38 7.41 -7.86
CA LEU A 100 -24.26 7.67 -9.31
C LEU A 100 -25.39 7.08 -10.14
N ASN A 101 -26.43 6.51 -9.52
CA ASN A 101 -27.54 5.83 -10.20
C ASN A 101 -27.09 4.72 -11.16
N ALA A 102 -26.02 3.98 -10.78
CA ALA A 102 -25.53 2.86 -11.56
C ALA A 102 -26.60 1.74 -11.65
N PRO A 103 -26.72 1.01 -12.77
CA PRO A 103 -27.62 -0.12 -12.89
C PRO A 103 -27.39 -1.18 -11.81
N SER A 104 -28.43 -1.88 -11.36
CA SER A 104 -28.37 -2.86 -10.26
C SER A 104 -27.32 -3.95 -10.51
N TRP A 105 -27.19 -4.44 -11.73
CA TRP A 105 -26.21 -5.46 -12.07
C TRP A 105 -24.74 -5.01 -11.87
N VAL A 106 -24.46 -3.69 -12.01
CA VAL A 106 -23.14 -3.12 -11.72
C VAL A 106 -22.88 -3.12 -10.21
N VAL A 107 -23.89 -2.74 -9.42
CA VAL A 107 -23.82 -2.75 -7.95
C VAL A 107 -23.59 -4.19 -7.44
N GLU A 108 -24.32 -5.16 -7.98
CA GLU A 108 -24.18 -6.59 -7.65
C GLU A 108 -22.79 -7.12 -8.02
N ARG A 109 -22.27 -6.75 -9.18
CA ARG A 109 -20.92 -7.14 -9.61
C ARG A 109 -19.84 -6.57 -8.71
N ALA A 110 -20.01 -5.35 -8.22
CA ALA A 110 -19.09 -4.70 -7.29
C ALA A 110 -19.00 -5.39 -5.92
N ALA A 111 -19.98 -6.20 -5.56
CA ALA A 111 -19.96 -7.00 -4.33
C ALA A 111 -18.98 -8.19 -4.40
N ILE A 112 -18.52 -8.55 -5.60
CA ILE A 112 -17.58 -9.65 -5.79
C ILE A 112 -16.16 -9.13 -5.51
N VAL A 113 -15.57 -9.60 -4.40
CA VAL A 113 -14.21 -9.23 -4.00
C VAL A 113 -13.19 -10.17 -4.65
N ASP A 114 -12.47 -9.66 -5.63
CA ASP A 114 -11.34 -10.34 -6.24
C ASP A 114 -10.00 -9.90 -5.60
N ASN A 115 -8.98 -10.74 -5.66
CA ASN A 115 -7.58 -10.43 -5.29
C ASN A 115 -7.33 -10.13 -3.79
N LYS A 116 -7.87 -10.90 -2.89
CA LYS A 116 -7.49 -10.83 -1.46
C LYS A 116 -6.02 -11.23 -1.27
N THR A 117 -5.19 -10.28 -0.85
CA THR A 117 -3.76 -10.53 -0.57
C THR A 117 -3.51 -11.12 0.81
N ARG A 118 -4.53 -11.22 1.66
CA ARG A 118 -4.41 -11.59 3.09
C ARG A 118 -3.32 -10.77 3.81
N ALA A 119 -3.13 -9.54 3.40
CA ALA A 119 -2.12 -8.67 4.00
C ALA A 119 -2.57 -8.11 5.35
N ASP A 120 -3.85 -8.27 5.66
CA ASP A 120 -4.44 -7.86 6.93
C ASP A 120 -4.41 -9.01 7.98
N ASP A 121 -4.10 -10.23 7.53
CA ASP A 121 -3.99 -11.38 8.42
C ASP A 121 -2.68 -11.29 9.22
N ARG A 122 -2.77 -11.30 10.55
CA ARG A 122 -1.63 -11.34 11.49
C ARG A 122 -0.57 -10.28 11.20
N LEU A 123 -0.95 -9.01 11.17
CA LEU A 123 0.00 -7.92 11.00
C LEU A 123 1.06 -7.91 12.10
N SER A 124 0.71 -8.34 13.31
CA SER A 124 1.65 -8.51 14.43
C SER A 124 2.84 -9.42 14.11
N ASP A 125 2.69 -10.39 13.22
CA ASP A 125 3.80 -11.28 12.81
C ASP A 125 4.86 -10.57 11.94
N TRP A 126 4.50 -9.44 11.34
CA TRP A 126 5.36 -8.68 10.43
C TRP A 126 6.11 -7.54 11.10
N PHE A 127 5.56 -6.99 12.17
CA PHE A 127 6.07 -5.76 12.77
C PHE A 127 6.59 -5.97 14.18
N THR A 128 7.86 -5.66 14.40
CA THR A 128 8.36 -5.37 15.73
C THR A 128 7.83 -4.01 16.18
N THR A 129 7.90 -3.73 17.50
CA THR A 129 7.53 -2.41 18.05
C THR A 129 8.29 -1.28 17.36
N GLU A 130 9.59 -1.48 17.09
CA GLU A 130 10.42 -0.48 16.42
C GLU A 130 9.99 -0.22 14.98
N LEU A 131 9.72 -1.28 14.20
CA LEU A 131 9.25 -1.13 12.81
C LEU A 131 7.89 -0.47 12.75
N ALA A 132 6.98 -0.85 13.66
CA ALA A 132 5.66 -0.22 13.74
C ALA A 132 5.79 1.28 14.04
N GLU A 133 6.70 1.68 14.94
CA GLU A 133 6.92 3.09 15.23
C GLU A 133 7.46 3.88 14.04
N LYS A 134 8.40 3.32 13.29
CA LYS A 134 8.87 3.93 12.03
C LYS A 134 7.74 4.19 11.04
N VAL A 135 6.84 3.22 10.89
CA VAL A 135 5.67 3.36 10.02
C VAL A 135 4.71 4.43 10.53
N ARG A 136 4.44 4.46 11.84
CA ARG A 136 3.58 5.49 12.45
C ARG A 136 4.11 6.89 12.21
N ILE A 137 5.41 7.10 12.39
CA ILE A 137 6.05 8.40 12.18
C ILE A 137 5.98 8.81 10.70
N HIS A 138 6.37 7.91 9.79
CA HIS A 138 6.44 8.22 8.37
C HIS A 138 5.07 8.45 7.72
N TYR A 139 4.08 7.64 8.09
CA TYR A 139 2.72 7.70 7.57
C TYR A 139 1.72 8.36 8.52
N ALA A 140 2.20 9.15 9.50
CA ALA A 140 1.36 9.80 10.51
C ALA A 140 0.18 10.56 9.89
N GLU A 141 0.40 11.20 8.75
CA GLU A 141 -0.63 11.96 8.05
C GLU A 141 -1.68 11.05 7.41
N ASP A 142 -1.29 9.90 6.85
CA ASP A 142 -2.23 8.90 6.35
C ASP A 142 -3.12 8.36 7.48
N PHE A 143 -2.52 8.00 8.62
CA PHE A 143 -3.28 7.54 9.78
C PHE A 143 -4.32 8.57 10.21
N ARG A 144 -3.91 9.83 10.37
CA ARG A 144 -4.77 10.92 10.83
C ARG A 144 -5.85 11.26 9.81
N THR A 145 -5.48 11.43 8.53
CA THR A 145 -6.39 11.89 7.48
C THR A 145 -7.46 10.86 7.14
N PHE A 146 -7.09 9.58 7.17
CA PHE A 146 -8.01 8.50 6.82
C PHE A 146 -8.59 7.79 8.05
N ASP A 147 -8.36 8.32 9.25
CA ASP A 147 -8.90 7.76 10.49
C ASP A 147 -8.58 6.25 10.63
N TYR A 148 -7.29 5.93 10.55
CA TYR A 148 -6.79 4.59 10.84
C TYR A 148 -6.22 4.53 12.28
N PRO A 149 -6.45 3.43 13.02
CA PRO A 149 -5.86 3.27 14.33
C PRO A 149 -4.33 3.18 14.24
N TYR A 150 -3.64 3.82 15.19
CA TYR A 150 -2.18 3.72 15.31
C TYR A 150 -1.71 2.38 15.86
N SER A 151 -2.60 1.62 16.52
CA SER A 151 -2.33 0.25 16.94
C SER A 151 -2.24 -0.68 15.74
N LEU A 152 -1.39 -1.71 15.84
CA LEU A 152 -1.44 -2.81 14.89
C LEU A 152 -2.80 -3.50 15.06
N PRO A 153 -3.51 -3.80 13.98
CA PRO A 153 -4.64 -4.71 14.03
C PRO A 153 -4.19 -6.10 14.50
N ASP A 154 -5.02 -6.73 15.29
CA ASP A 154 -4.82 -8.11 15.79
C ASP A 154 -4.85 -9.13 14.64
#